data_551e96304a7a2a8345f4ed8750771f2b
#
_entry.id   551e96304a7a2a8345f4ed8750771f2b
#
_cell.length_a   1.000
_cell.length_b   1.000
_cell.length_c   1.000
_cell.angle_alpha   90.00
_cell.angle_beta   90.00
_cell.angle_gamma   90.00
#
_symmetry.space_group_name_H-M   'P 1'
#
loop_
_entity.id
_entity.type
_entity.pdbx_description
1 polymer ?
#
loop_
_entity_poly.entity_id
_entity_poly.type
_entity_poly.pdbx_seq_one_letter_code
_entity_poly.pdbx_strand_id
1 'polypeptide(L)'
;MAREYEKCILHSVEYRNTSTVGNPSYWVYFTDSEGNFQRGYTGSNSSAGYVIRNYRNLSGSVIYMKYHFTRKTGACVIDCIKHNMPEEAAREAEEEAKN
;
A
#
# COMPACT_ATOMS: atom_id res chain seq x y z
N MET A 1 -7.40 4.81 -18.19
CA MET A 1 -6.11 4.79 -17.50
C MET A 1 -6.22 4.02 -16.18
N ALA A 2 -5.27 3.15 -15.91
CA ALA A 2 -5.30 2.38 -14.66
C ALA A 2 -5.11 3.31 -13.46
N ARG A 3 -5.86 3.05 -12.39
CA ARG A 3 -5.70 3.79 -11.15
C ARG A 3 -4.38 3.42 -10.50
N GLU A 4 -3.64 4.41 -10.02
CA GLU A 4 -2.38 4.16 -9.35
C GLU A 4 -2.58 3.68 -7.92
N TYR A 5 -3.63 4.16 -7.24
CA TYR A 5 -3.90 3.83 -5.85
C TYR A 5 -5.14 2.96 -5.73
N GLU A 6 -5.04 1.95 -4.89
CA GLU A 6 -6.12 1.01 -4.63
C GLU A 6 -6.58 1.14 -3.19
N LYS A 7 -7.89 1.15 -3.00
CA LYS A 7 -8.49 1.20 -1.67
C LYS A 7 -8.40 -0.18 -1.03
N CYS A 8 -7.72 -0.26 0.10
CA CYS A 8 -7.47 -1.51 0.81
C CYS A 8 -7.89 -1.40 2.26
N ILE A 9 -8.13 -2.55 2.89
CA ILE A 9 -8.42 -2.61 4.32
C ILE A 9 -7.22 -3.23 5.03
N LEU A 10 -6.62 -2.48 5.94
CA LEU A 10 -5.47 -2.93 6.71
C LEU A 10 -5.89 -3.92 7.78
N HIS A 11 -5.19 -5.05 7.86
CA HIS A 11 -5.42 -6.05 8.91
C HIS A 11 -4.34 -5.99 9.99
N SER A 12 -3.08 -6.07 9.60
CA SER A 12 -1.97 -6.03 10.54
C SER A 12 -0.69 -5.60 9.85
N VAL A 13 0.27 -5.17 10.67
CA VAL A 13 1.58 -4.74 10.23
C VAL A 13 2.63 -5.39 11.12
N GLU A 14 3.66 -5.97 10.51
CA GLU A 14 4.71 -6.67 11.22
C GLU A 14 6.08 -6.19 10.72
N TYR A 15 6.99 -5.90 11.65
CA TYR A 15 8.33 -5.45 11.28
C TYR A 15 9.08 -6.55 10.53
N ARG A 16 9.69 -6.19 9.41
CA ARG A 16 10.45 -7.12 8.58
C ARG A 16 11.96 -6.93 8.76
N ASN A 17 12.46 -5.77 8.38
CA ASN A 17 13.88 -5.43 8.54
C ASN A 17 14.10 -3.94 8.29
N THR A 18 15.33 -3.50 8.50
CA THR A 18 15.75 -2.14 8.13
C THR A 18 16.80 -2.28 7.03
N SER A 19 16.61 -1.54 5.92
CA SER A 19 17.56 -1.58 4.81
C SER A 19 18.89 -0.95 5.18
N THR A 20 19.92 -1.19 4.36
CA THR A 20 21.25 -0.61 4.56
C THR A 20 21.26 0.91 4.51
N VAL A 21 20.26 1.50 3.84
CA VAL A 21 20.11 2.96 3.80
C VAL A 21 19.22 3.49 4.94
N GLY A 22 18.81 2.62 5.86
CA GLY A 22 18.08 3.02 7.05
C GLY A 22 16.56 3.07 6.93
N ASN A 23 15.99 2.69 5.80
CA ASN A 23 14.54 2.67 5.63
C ASN A 23 13.93 1.40 6.21
N PRO A 24 12.96 1.53 7.15
CA PRO A 24 12.31 0.34 7.71
C PRO A 24 11.40 -0.32 6.68
N SER A 25 11.36 -1.65 6.72
CA SER A 25 10.47 -2.45 5.89
C SER A 25 9.53 -3.23 6.79
N TYR A 26 8.25 -3.26 6.42
CA TYR A 26 7.20 -3.94 7.18
C TYR A 26 6.43 -4.89 6.29
N TRP A 27 6.02 -6.03 6.86
CA TRP A 27 5.02 -6.88 6.26
C TRP A 27 3.65 -6.24 6.50
N VAL A 28 2.86 -6.14 5.45
CA VAL A 28 1.52 -5.54 5.53
C VAL A 28 0.50 -6.59 5.09
N TYR A 29 -0.43 -6.89 5.97
CA TYR A 29 -1.52 -7.82 5.69
C TYR A 29 -2.78 -7.00 5.44
N PHE A 30 -3.37 -7.17 4.28
CA PHE A 30 -4.50 -6.32 3.86
C PHE A 30 -5.47 -7.09 2.95
N THR A 31 -6.69 -6.55 2.82
CA THR A 31 -7.65 -6.99 1.82
C THR A 31 -7.65 -5.97 0.70
N ASP A 32 -7.48 -6.41 -0.53
CA ASP A 32 -7.46 -5.52 -1.69
C ASP A 32 -8.86 -5.05 -2.09
N SER A 33 -8.95 -4.23 -3.13
CA SER A 33 -10.22 -3.67 -3.59
C SER A 33 -11.20 -4.71 -4.13
N GLU A 34 -10.69 -5.89 -4.50
CA GLU A 34 -11.51 -6.99 -4.99
C GLU A 34 -11.95 -7.95 -3.87
N GLY A 35 -11.55 -7.68 -2.64
CA GLY A 35 -11.91 -8.51 -1.49
C GLY A 35 -10.95 -9.66 -1.21
N ASN A 36 -9.80 -9.71 -1.88
CA ASN A 36 -8.80 -10.75 -1.69
C ASN A 36 -7.81 -10.39 -0.61
N PHE A 37 -7.51 -11.36 0.26
CA PHE A 37 -6.49 -11.19 1.29
C PHE A 37 -5.10 -11.25 0.66
N GLN A 38 -4.28 -10.25 0.96
CA GLN A 38 -2.94 -10.13 0.42
C GLN A 38 -1.92 -9.89 1.53
N ARG A 39 -0.68 -10.28 1.26
CA ARG A 39 0.45 -9.94 2.10
C ARG A 39 1.52 -9.31 1.21
N GLY A 40 1.94 -8.09 1.56
CA GLY A 40 3.01 -7.42 0.86
C GLY A 40 4.05 -6.91 1.84
N TYR A 41 5.14 -6.37 1.32
CA TYR A 41 6.14 -5.71 2.14
C TYR A 41 6.49 -4.35 1.54
N THR A 42 6.86 -3.40 2.40
CA THR A 42 7.27 -2.07 1.94
C THR A 42 8.68 -2.14 1.35
N GLY A 43 8.87 -1.53 0.18
CA GLY A 43 10.15 -1.55 -0.50
C GLY A 43 11.24 -0.81 0.24
N SER A 44 12.48 -1.26 0.13
CA SER A 44 13.62 -0.70 0.83
C SER A 44 13.94 0.76 0.46
N ASN A 45 13.53 1.18 -0.74
CA ASN A 45 13.74 2.53 -1.24
C ASN A 45 12.49 3.41 -1.18
N SER A 46 11.41 2.92 -0.55
CA SER A 46 10.16 3.67 -0.51
C SER A 46 9.90 4.28 0.85
N SER A 47 9.11 5.33 0.87
CA SER A 47 8.66 5.96 2.12
C SER A 47 7.51 5.19 2.77
N ALA A 48 7.01 4.15 2.12
CA ALA A 48 5.86 3.38 2.60
C ALA A 48 6.09 2.80 4.01
N GLY A 49 7.31 2.37 4.32
CA GLY A 49 7.65 1.86 5.64
C GLY A 49 7.44 2.87 6.74
N TYR A 50 7.78 4.13 6.51
CA TYR A 50 7.56 5.19 7.49
C TYR A 50 6.08 5.50 7.68
N VAL A 51 5.32 5.47 6.61
CA VAL A 51 3.88 5.73 6.65
C VAL A 51 3.16 4.59 7.39
N ILE A 52 3.40 3.34 6.99
CA ILE A 52 2.69 2.20 7.57
C ILE A 52 3.00 1.99 9.04
N ARG A 53 4.17 2.41 9.49
CA ARG A 53 4.57 2.35 10.90
C ARG A 53 3.56 3.05 11.80
N ASN A 54 2.94 4.11 11.32
CA ASN A 54 1.95 4.86 12.08
C ASN A 54 0.59 4.16 12.14
N TYR A 55 0.38 3.14 11.32
CA TYR A 55 -0.90 2.43 11.22
C TYR A 55 -0.90 1.05 11.86
N ARG A 56 0.23 0.58 12.37
CA ARG A 56 0.34 -0.79 12.85
C ARG A 56 -0.63 -1.18 13.98
N ASN A 57 -1.18 -0.20 14.66
CA ASN A 57 -2.18 -0.42 15.71
C ASN A 57 -3.60 -0.10 15.25
N LEU A 58 -3.80 0.14 13.96
CA LEU A 58 -5.08 0.57 13.39
C LEU A 58 -5.67 -0.51 12.49
N SER A 59 -5.79 -1.73 13.00
CA SER A 59 -6.42 -2.83 12.28
C SER A 59 -7.84 -2.47 11.86
N GLY A 60 -8.19 -2.80 10.62
CA GLY A 60 -9.50 -2.46 10.06
C GLY A 60 -9.56 -1.10 9.37
N SER A 61 -8.49 -0.33 9.41
CA SER A 61 -8.46 0.99 8.77
C SER A 61 -8.44 0.88 7.25
N VAL A 62 -9.12 1.82 6.60
CA VAL A 62 -9.06 1.96 5.15
C VAL A 62 -7.81 2.75 4.79
N ILE A 63 -7.01 2.20 3.90
CA ILE A 63 -5.79 2.85 3.39
C ILE A 63 -5.77 2.77 1.87
N TYR A 64 -5.03 3.66 1.25
CA TYR A 64 -4.86 3.68 -0.20
C TYR A 64 -3.42 3.33 -0.52
N MET A 65 -3.25 2.27 -1.30
CA MET A 65 -1.92 1.73 -1.59
C MET A 65 -1.66 1.60 -3.07
N LYS A 66 -0.39 1.74 -3.40
CA LYS A 66 0.15 1.49 -4.72
C LYS A 66 1.18 0.39 -4.56
N TYR A 67 0.97 -0.73 -5.22
CA TYR A 67 1.85 -1.89 -5.10
C TYR A 67 1.98 -2.62 -6.43
N HIS A 68 3.00 -3.48 -6.53
CA HIS A 68 3.21 -4.29 -7.71
C HIS A 68 3.73 -5.67 -7.32
N PHE A 69 3.64 -6.61 -8.23
CA PHE A 69 4.18 -7.96 -8.03
C PHE A 69 5.48 -8.10 -8.82
N THR A 70 6.53 -8.60 -8.15
CA THR A 70 7.82 -8.78 -8.81
C THR A 70 7.75 -9.94 -9.79
N ARG A 71 8.41 -9.81 -10.93
CA ARG A 71 8.44 -10.86 -11.96
C ARG A 71 9.18 -12.11 -11.50
N LYS A 72 10.26 -11.93 -10.74
CA LYS A 72 11.12 -13.04 -10.31
C LYS A 72 10.45 -13.95 -9.27
N THR A 73 9.80 -13.38 -8.28
CA THR A 73 9.30 -14.12 -7.14
C THR A 73 7.79 -14.06 -6.97
N GLY A 74 7.13 -13.17 -7.71
CA GLY A 74 5.72 -12.93 -7.54
C GLY A 74 5.37 -12.23 -6.22
N ALA A 75 6.38 -11.71 -5.52
CA ALA A 75 6.17 -11.04 -4.23
C ALA A 75 5.46 -9.69 -4.43
N CYS A 76 4.57 -9.36 -3.51
CA CYS A 76 3.88 -8.08 -3.51
C CYS A 76 4.78 -7.03 -2.84
N VAL A 77 5.15 -5.99 -3.58
CA VAL A 77 5.98 -4.88 -3.07
C VAL A 77 5.12 -3.62 -3.01
N ILE A 78 5.04 -3.04 -1.83
CA ILE A 78 4.24 -1.84 -1.60
C ILE A 78 5.10 -0.61 -1.83
N ASP A 79 4.73 0.18 -2.82
CA ASP A 79 5.51 1.34 -3.25
C ASP A 79 5.10 2.62 -2.53
N CYS A 80 3.81 2.76 -2.25
CA CYS A 80 3.28 3.98 -1.67
C CYS A 80 2.03 3.70 -0.84
N ILE A 81 1.87 4.41 0.27
CA ILE A 81 0.71 4.29 1.15
C ILE A 81 0.22 5.69 1.48
N LYS A 82 -1.09 5.90 1.36
CA LYS A 82 -1.73 7.17 1.69
C LYS A 82 -2.90 6.93 2.63
N HIS A 83 -3.06 7.82 3.58
CA HIS A 83 -4.16 7.79 4.54
C HIS A 83 -5.49 8.19 3.89
N ASN A 84 -5.45 9.21 3.06
CA ASN A 84 -6.61 9.69 2.32
C ASN A 84 -6.39 9.42 0.83
N MET A 85 -7.48 9.32 0.07
CA MET A 85 -7.36 9.18 -1.37
C MET A 85 -6.55 10.33 -1.93
N PRO A 86 -5.43 10.05 -2.65
CA PRO A 86 -4.63 11.10 -3.25
C PRO A 86 -5.46 11.95 -4.21
N GLU A 87 -5.19 13.24 -4.25
CA GLU A 87 -5.92 14.19 -5.10
C GLU A 87 -5.93 13.75 -6.56
N GLU A 88 -4.81 13.24 -7.05
CA GLU A 88 -4.69 12.74 -8.42
C GLU A 88 -5.65 11.60 -8.70
N ALA A 89 -5.76 10.64 -7.79
CA ALA A 89 -6.67 9.51 -7.93
C ALA A 89 -8.12 9.96 -7.83
N ALA A 90 -8.42 10.93 -6.97
CA ALA A 90 -9.76 11.50 -6.86
C ALA A 90 -10.17 12.20 -8.15
N ARG A 91 -9.25 12.92 -8.78
CA ARG A 91 -9.48 13.58 -10.06
C ARG A 91 -9.79 12.57 -11.16
N GLU A 92 -9.00 11.51 -11.26
CA GLU A 92 -9.22 10.45 -12.23
C GLU A 92 -10.59 9.79 -12.04
N ALA A 93 -10.97 9.53 -10.80
CA ALA A 93 -12.27 8.95 -10.48
C ALA A 93 -13.42 9.88 -10.91
N GLU A 94 -13.28 11.19 -10.71
CA GLU A 94 -14.26 12.17 -11.15
C GLU A 94 -14.38 12.23 -12.67
N GLU A 95 -13.26 12.19 -13.37
CA GLU A 95 -13.25 12.18 -14.84
C GLU A 95 -13.90 10.92 -15.39
N GLU A 96 -13.62 9.75 -14.80
CA GLU A 96 -14.28 8.50 -15.16
C GLU A 96 -15.79 8.56 -14.93
N ALA A 97 -16.21 9.18 -13.83
CA ALA A 97 -17.63 9.30 -13.49
C ALA A 97 -18.39 10.24 -14.43
N LYS A 98 -17.71 11.20 -15.02
CA LYS A 98 -18.31 12.16 -15.97
C LYS A 98 -18.48 11.58 -17.37
N ASN A 99 -17.81 10.52 -17.66
CA ASN A 99 -17.90 9.84 -18.94
C ASN A 99 -18.80 8.63 -18.84
#